data_a5951c41e301f97d3e1e35582f07c87b
#
_entry.id   a5951c41e301f97d3e1e35582f07c87b
#
_cell.length_a   1.000
_cell.length_b   1.000
_cell.length_c   1.000
_cell.angle_alpha   90.00
_cell.angle_beta   90.00
_cell.angle_gamma   90.00
#
_symmetry.space_group_name_H-M   'P 1'
#
loop_
_entity.id
_entity.type
_entity.pdbx_description
1 polymer ?
#
loop_
_entity_poly.entity_id
_entity_poly.type
_entity_poly.pdbx_seq_one_letter_code
_entity_poly.pdbx_strand_id
1 'polypeptide(L)' 'MIKAFVFGKFLPFHKGHEAIINFALTKCDFLTVLVCCSDKENITAMTRQKWIEKTFENQSEIEIKS' A
#
# COMPACT_ATOMS: atom_id res chain seq x y z
N MET A 1 -10.75 -14.00 -11.78
CA MET A 1 -10.10 -12.78 -11.24
C MET A 1 -9.14 -13.15 -10.13
N ILE A 2 -7.92 -12.68 -10.23
CA ILE A 2 -6.89 -12.92 -9.20
C ILE A 2 -6.81 -11.69 -8.29
N LYS A 3 -7.05 -11.89 -7.00
CA LYS A 3 -6.93 -10.85 -6.00
C LYS A 3 -5.72 -11.15 -5.12
N ALA A 4 -4.95 -10.12 -4.79
CA ALA A 4 -3.77 -10.27 -3.98
C ALA A 4 -3.74 -9.24 -2.85
N PHE A 5 -2.90 -9.49 -1.85
CA PHE A 5 -2.75 -8.62 -0.69
C PHE A 5 -1.27 -8.33 -0.46
N VAL A 6 -0.99 -7.08 -0.13
CA VAL A 6 0.33 -6.67 0.36
C VAL A 6 0.08 -5.94 1.68
N PHE A 7 0.89 -6.22 2.69
CA PHE A 7 0.75 -5.53 3.97
C PHE A 7 2.13 -5.17 4.52
N GLY A 8 2.15 -4.09 5.29
CA GLY A 8 3.39 -3.63 5.89
C GLY A 8 3.17 -2.33 6.66
N LYS A 9 4.19 -1.90 7.39
CA LYS A 9 4.11 -0.68 8.18
C LYS A 9 4.33 0.59 7.36
N PHE A 10 5.15 0.51 6.32
CA PHE A 10 5.46 1.66 5.46
C PHE A 10 5.91 2.88 6.29
N LEU A 11 6.95 2.70 7.07
CA LEU A 11 7.49 3.70 7.97
C LEU A 11 8.96 4.02 7.64
N PRO A 12 9.22 5.00 6.75
CA PRO A 12 8.27 5.64 5.86
C PRO A 12 8.01 4.80 4.60
N PHE A 13 7.00 5.18 3.84
CA PHE A 13 6.81 4.59 2.52
C PHE A 13 7.93 5.08 1.60
N HIS A 14 8.60 4.17 0.90
CA HIS A 14 9.72 4.52 0.03
C HIS A 14 9.73 3.67 -1.26
N LYS A 15 10.72 3.94 -2.13
CA LYS A 15 10.77 3.30 -3.44
C LYS A 15 10.82 1.78 -3.41
N GLY A 16 11.42 1.20 -2.36
CA GLY A 16 11.42 -0.26 -2.20
C GLY A 16 10.01 -0.82 -2.04
N HIS A 17 9.19 -0.15 -1.24
CA HIS A 17 7.79 -0.53 -1.07
C HIS A 17 7.01 -0.36 -2.37
N GLU A 18 7.25 0.75 -3.08
CA GLU A 18 6.61 1.01 -4.36
C GLU A 18 6.94 -0.09 -5.37
N ALA A 19 8.18 -0.54 -5.42
CA ALA A 19 8.59 -1.61 -6.31
C ALA A 19 7.88 -2.92 -5.99
N ILE A 20 7.71 -3.24 -4.71
CA ILE A 20 7.00 -4.44 -4.29
C ILE A 20 5.53 -4.37 -4.72
N ILE A 21 4.88 -3.22 -4.53
CA ILE A 21 3.48 -3.04 -4.91
C ILE A 21 3.32 -3.13 -6.42
N ASN A 22 4.21 -2.49 -7.19
CA ASN A 22 4.17 -2.56 -8.64
C ASN A 22 4.38 -3.99 -9.14
N PHE A 23 5.28 -4.73 -8.51
CA PHE A 23 5.49 -6.13 -8.85
C PHE A 23 4.21 -6.95 -8.61
N ALA A 24 3.57 -6.74 -7.44
CA ALA A 24 2.33 -7.43 -7.12
C ALA A 24 1.22 -7.11 -8.13
N LEU A 25 1.14 -5.86 -8.58
CA LEU A 25 0.14 -5.46 -9.58
C LEU A 25 0.31 -6.20 -10.90
N THR A 26 1.53 -6.64 -11.24
CA THR A 26 1.75 -7.40 -12.47
C THR A 26 1.28 -8.85 -12.35
N LYS A 27 0.97 -9.32 -11.13
CA LYS A 27 0.62 -10.72 -10.85
C LYS A 27 -0.84 -10.92 -10.46
N CYS A 28 -1.63 -9.85 -10.40
CA CYS A 28 -3.03 -9.95 -9.98
C CYS A 28 -3.90 -8.99 -10.78
N ASP A 29 -5.21 -9.19 -10.67
CA ASP A 29 -6.20 -8.30 -11.30
C ASP A 29 -6.62 -7.17 -10.35
N PHE A 30 -6.57 -7.43 -9.05
CA PHE A 30 -6.91 -6.44 -8.04
C PHE A 30 -6.02 -6.64 -6.81
N LEU A 31 -5.42 -5.56 -6.34
CA LEU A 31 -4.50 -5.59 -5.20
C LEU A 31 -5.05 -4.77 -4.03
N THR A 32 -5.04 -5.37 -2.85
CA THR A 32 -5.35 -4.67 -1.60
C THR A 32 -4.06 -4.46 -0.82
N VAL A 33 -3.78 -3.21 -0.47
CA VAL A 33 -2.62 -2.85 0.34
C VAL A 33 -3.09 -2.50 1.73
N LEU A 34 -2.64 -3.25 2.73
CA LEU A 34 -2.98 -3.02 4.13
C LEU A 34 -1.84 -2.30 4.83
N VAL A 35 -2.15 -1.13 5.39
CA VAL A 35 -1.19 -0.36 6.17
C VAL A 35 -1.34 -0.77 7.63
N CYS A 36 -0.35 -1.49 8.15
CA CYS A 36 -0.34 -1.92 9.54
C CYS A 36 0.07 -0.76 10.44
N CYS A 37 -0.55 -0.63 11.59
CA CYS A 37 -0.27 0.45 12.51
C CYS A 37 -0.11 -0.06 13.94
N SER A 38 0.53 0.77 14.77
CA SER A 38 0.73 0.52 16.18
C SER A 38 0.61 1.85 16.91
N ASP A 39 0.08 1.83 18.13
CA ASP A 39 -0.10 3.04 18.93
C ASP A 39 1.21 3.75 19.24
N LYS A 40 2.33 3.06 19.11
CA LYS A 40 3.65 3.61 19.42
C LYS A 40 4.34 4.26 18.23
N GLU A 41 3.72 4.28 17.08
CA GLU A 41 4.34 4.81 15.88
C GLU A 41 4.16 6.33 15.79
N ASN A 42 5.22 7.03 15.34
CA ASN A 42 5.21 8.47 15.20
C ASN A 42 4.41 8.97 14.02
N ILE A 43 4.25 8.13 13.01
CA ILE A 43 3.51 8.45 11.80
C ILE A 43 2.21 7.67 11.81
N THR A 44 1.07 8.36 11.72
CA THR A 44 -0.23 7.71 11.78
C THR A 44 -0.48 6.84 10.55
N ALA A 45 -1.30 5.80 10.73
CA ALA A 45 -1.69 4.94 9.62
C ALA A 45 -2.38 5.74 8.51
N MET A 46 -3.19 6.74 8.88
CA MET A 46 -3.88 7.57 7.90
C MET A 46 -2.88 8.36 7.03
N THR A 47 -1.82 8.91 7.63
CA THR A 47 -0.81 9.64 6.87
C THR A 47 -0.10 8.72 5.89
N ARG A 48 0.28 7.52 6.34
CA ARG A 48 0.94 6.53 5.48
C ARG A 48 0.01 6.09 4.36
N GLN A 49 -1.26 5.87 4.67
CA GLN A 49 -2.25 5.51 3.67
C GLN A 49 -2.36 6.57 2.59
N LYS A 50 -2.37 7.84 2.96
CA LYS A 50 -2.45 8.94 1.99
C LYS A 50 -1.23 9.00 1.09
N TRP A 51 -0.05 8.73 1.63
CA TRP A 51 1.17 8.69 0.80
C TRP A 51 1.06 7.62 -0.28
N ILE A 52 0.57 6.45 0.08
CA ILE A 52 0.44 5.34 -0.85
C ILE A 52 -0.66 5.63 -1.87
N GLU A 53 -1.80 6.14 -1.42
CA GLU A 53 -2.91 6.50 -2.30
C GLU A 53 -2.47 7.52 -3.35
N LYS A 54 -1.69 8.52 -2.95
CA LYS A 54 -1.21 9.53 -3.88
C LYS A 54 -0.27 8.94 -4.91
N THR A 55 0.60 8.03 -4.49
CA THR A 55 1.56 7.38 -5.39
C THR A 55 0.84 6.57 -6.47
N PHE A 56 -0.28 5.95 -6.13
CA PHE A 56 -1.03 5.08 -7.03
C PHE A 56 -2.38 5.66 -7.45
N GLU A 57 -2.54 6.99 -7.40
CA GLU A 57 -3.83 7.62 -7.66
C GLU A 57 -4.39 7.37 -9.06
N ASN A 58 -3.53 7.04 -10.02
CA ASN A 58 -3.96 6.75 -11.38
C ASN A 58 -4.24 5.26 -11.62
N GLN A 59 -4.15 4.43 -10.57
CA GLN A 59 -4.39 2.99 -10.67
C GLN A 59 -5.78 2.68 -10.12
N SER A 60 -6.62 2.05 -10.95
CA SER A 60 -7.98 1.69 -10.52
C SER A 60 -8.05 0.29 -9.89
N GLU A 61 -7.04 -0.54 -10.11
CA GLU A 61 -7.01 -1.93 -9.64
C GLU A 61 -6.34 -2.11 -8.28
N ILE A 62 -6.22 -1.02 -7.51
CA ILE A 62 -5.59 -1.05 -6.20
C ILE A 62 -6.50 -0.42 -5.15
N GLU A 63 -6.53 -1.01 -3.96
CA GLU A 63 -7.27 -0.51 -2.80
C GLU A 63 -6.30 -0.40 -1.62
N ILE A 64 -6.30 0.75 -0.94
CA ILE A 64 -5.45 0.99 0.21
C ILE A 64 -6.32 1.04 1.46
N LYS A 65 -5.99 0.22 2.45
CA LYS A 65 -6.71 0.16 3.72
C LYS A 65 -5.75 0.27 4.90
N SER A 66 -6.24 0.74 6.02
CA SER A 66 -5.48 0.80 7.27
C SER A 66 -6.25 0.17 8.43
#